data_66a61475c4535a6595288523c9518eaf
#
_entry.id   66a61475c4535a6595288523c9518eaf
#
_cell.length_a   1.000
_cell.length_b   1.000
_cell.length_c   1.000
_cell.angle_alpha   90.00
_cell.angle_beta   90.00
_cell.angle_gamma   90.00
#
_symmetry.space_group_name_H-M   'P 1'
#
loop_
_entity.id
_entity.type
_entity.pdbx_description
1 polymer ?
#
loop_
_entity_poly.entity_id
_entity_poly.type
_entity_poly.pdbx_seq_one_letter_code
_entity_poly.pdbx_strand_id
1 'polypeptide(L)'
;MTRQNGTAAESFWKLFAFIKPYKFSLLLSIISAFLSVVFSLFLPILLGKAIDKIAGKSAVDFAGLGQILKLMFIVLILAVVFQWVMNQVNTYLSFHVIEDLRKKAFSHIQAVPLSSIDSKEPGEILSRLTTDIEQISQGLFVLLNQFLQAVFSILETAFFLFLLEWRIALILLALTPLSFFIAKFISKRAYLYFQNQSKSRGEIAAFSTEAIGNAKLLKAFMQDAPKEALYQEKNERLSRYSMQANFYSSLVNPFTRFLNALGYALVGGIGALFCLQGTLSIGQLSSLLAYATQYAKPFNDITSVITEIQNALAAASRVFDFLEEEEMMPKAEIRELPKLVEGCLELSGLYFSYTKEQKLIQDLSLSVQSGQNIAIVGPTGCGKTTLINLLMRFYEPNLGSIAIDGIPYGSLSDHSLRSAYGMVLQDSWLKSDTVLENIRYGSPEKSREEVMEAAKRAGCHHFILQLAKGYDTILPEDGGNLSQGQKQLLCIARVMLRDPAILILDEATSSIDTRTEEKVQRAFREMLKGRTAFIVAHRLSTIQNADCILVMKDGNVIEKGSHEELLQQKGFYKNLYESQFQGAEN
;
A
#
# COMPACT_ATOMS: atom_id res chain seq x y z
N MET A 1 11.90 6.20 17.61
CA MET A 1 10.79 6.30 18.59
C MET A 1 9.53 5.95 17.86
N THR A 2 9.01 4.74 18.09
CA THR A 2 7.73 4.27 17.54
C THR A 2 6.61 5.14 18.13
N ARG A 3 6.03 6.03 17.30
CA ARG A 3 4.74 6.66 17.63
C ARG A 3 3.74 5.54 17.90
N GLN A 4 3.10 5.57 19.04
CA GLN A 4 2.02 4.66 19.41
C GLN A 4 0.98 4.69 18.30
N ASN A 5 0.61 3.52 17.80
CA ASN A 5 -0.51 3.34 16.87
C ASN A 5 -1.69 4.19 17.33
N GLY A 6 -2.20 5.07 16.46
CA GLY A 6 -3.38 5.88 16.74
C GLY A 6 -4.50 4.99 17.27
N THR A 7 -5.24 5.45 18.27
CA THR A 7 -6.34 4.66 18.83
C THR A 7 -7.38 4.41 17.75
N ALA A 8 -8.04 3.24 17.75
CA ALA A 8 -9.11 2.91 16.79
C ALA A 8 -10.17 4.03 16.69
N ALA A 9 -10.40 4.76 17.79
CA ALA A 9 -11.27 5.93 17.84
C ALA A 9 -10.72 7.10 16.99
N GLU A 10 -9.42 7.33 17.00
CA GLU A 10 -8.79 8.40 16.20
C GLU A 10 -8.88 8.08 14.71
N SER A 11 -8.57 6.84 14.30
CA SER A 11 -8.71 6.37 12.93
C SER A 11 -10.15 6.47 12.42
N PHE A 12 -11.14 6.18 13.29
CA PHE A 12 -12.56 6.35 12.98
C PHE A 12 -12.90 7.81 12.68
N TRP A 13 -12.46 8.75 13.51
CA TRP A 13 -12.74 10.18 13.31
C TRP A 13 -12.03 10.75 12.07
N LYS A 14 -10.81 10.29 11.79
CA LYS A 14 -10.09 10.64 10.55
C LYS A 14 -10.83 10.13 9.32
N LEU A 15 -11.30 8.88 9.33
CA LEU A 15 -12.10 8.31 8.26
C LEU A 15 -13.44 9.06 8.09
N PHE A 16 -14.08 9.43 9.19
CA PHE A 16 -15.32 10.21 9.17
C PHE A 16 -15.12 11.60 8.54
N ALA A 17 -13.95 12.19 8.67
CA ALA A 17 -13.62 13.45 8.00
C ALA A 17 -13.67 13.34 6.47
N PHE A 18 -13.31 12.18 5.88
CA PHE A 18 -13.46 11.91 4.45
C PHE A 18 -14.92 11.68 4.03
N ILE A 19 -15.78 11.28 4.96
CA ILE A 19 -17.22 11.11 4.70
C ILE A 19 -17.94 12.48 4.76
N LYS A 20 -17.43 13.44 5.52
CA LYS A 20 -18.06 14.74 5.75
C LYS A 20 -18.46 15.52 4.47
N PRO A 21 -17.69 15.52 3.37
CA PRO A 21 -18.11 16.15 2.11
C PRO A 21 -19.40 15.55 1.55
N TYR A 22 -19.67 14.27 1.82
CA TYR A 22 -20.80 13.48 1.31
C TYR A 22 -21.96 13.39 2.31
N LYS A 23 -22.10 14.38 3.22
CA LYS A 23 -23.11 14.37 4.30
C LYS A 23 -24.56 14.18 3.82
N PHE A 24 -24.91 14.68 2.64
CA PHE A 24 -26.25 14.50 2.07
C PHE A 24 -26.50 13.05 1.64
N SER A 25 -25.52 12.40 1.03
CA SER A 25 -25.60 10.99 0.69
C SER A 25 -25.67 10.12 1.95
N LEU A 26 -24.90 10.45 2.99
CA LEU A 26 -24.96 9.77 4.26
C LEU A 26 -26.34 9.91 4.93
N LEU A 27 -26.89 11.12 4.94
CA LEU A 27 -28.24 11.37 5.48
C LEU A 27 -29.31 10.59 4.70
N LEU A 28 -29.24 10.60 3.36
CA LEU A 28 -30.15 9.85 2.50
C LEU A 28 -30.03 8.34 2.75
N SER A 29 -28.81 7.82 2.94
CA SER A 29 -28.57 6.42 3.32
C SER A 29 -29.26 6.06 4.64
N ILE A 30 -29.06 6.86 5.69
CA ILE A 30 -29.64 6.65 7.01
C ILE A 30 -31.18 6.66 6.94
N ILE A 31 -31.77 7.64 6.24
CA ILE A 31 -33.23 7.72 6.07
C ILE A 31 -33.76 6.51 5.29
N SER A 32 -33.08 6.14 4.21
CA SER A 32 -33.49 5.00 3.39
C SER A 32 -33.37 3.68 4.14
N ALA A 33 -32.32 3.50 4.97
CA ALA A 33 -32.16 2.34 5.84
C ALA A 33 -33.31 2.23 6.85
N PHE A 34 -33.60 3.34 7.55
CA PHE A 34 -34.69 3.40 8.50
C PHE A 34 -36.04 3.06 7.83
N LEU A 35 -36.40 3.74 6.75
CA LEU A 35 -37.67 3.50 6.05
C LEU A 35 -37.77 2.09 5.48
N SER A 36 -36.69 1.54 4.94
CA SER A 36 -36.66 0.16 4.43
C SER A 36 -37.00 -0.84 5.52
N VAL A 37 -36.43 -0.69 6.72
CA VAL A 37 -36.72 -1.59 7.86
C VAL A 37 -38.12 -1.37 8.38
N VAL A 38 -38.61 -0.13 8.54
CA VAL A 38 -39.98 0.17 8.97
C VAL A 38 -41.00 -0.52 8.03
N PHE A 39 -40.87 -0.32 6.71
CA PHE A 39 -41.80 -0.94 5.76
C PHE A 39 -41.71 -2.48 5.77
N SER A 40 -40.51 -3.03 5.93
CA SER A 40 -40.32 -4.48 6.07
C SER A 40 -41.01 -5.03 7.32
N LEU A 41 -40.97 -4.30 8.43
CA LEU A 41 -41.59 -4.69 9.70
C LEU A 41 -43.12 -4.47 9.73
N PHE A 42 -43.66 -3.66 8.82
CA PHE A 42 -45.12 -3.57 8.66
C PHE A 42 -45.75 -4.83 8.03
N LEU A 43 -44.99 -5.62 7.26
CA LEU A 43 -45.50 -6.82 6.58
C LEU A 43 -46.04 -7.88 7.55
N PRO A 44 -45.36 -8.25 8.67
CA PRO A 44 -45.94 -9.18 9.65
C PRO A 44 -47.26 -8.71 10.28
N ILE A 45 -47.44 -7.41 10.52
CA ILE A 45 -48.69 -6.86 11.04
C ILE A 45 -49.82 -7.02 10.04
N LEU A 46 -49.57 -6.70 8.77
CA LEU A 46 -50.56 -6.84 7.71
C LEU A 46 -50.89 -8.29 7.46
N LEU A 47 -49.88 -9.18 7.53
CA LEU A 47 -50.10 -10.63 7.44
C LEU A 47 -51.00 -11.12 8.60
N GLY A 48 -50.75 -10.66 9.83
CA GLY A 48 -51.59 -10.97 10.99
C GLY A 48 -53.04 -10.52 10.78
N LYS A 49 -53.23 -9.26 10.32
CA LYS A 49 -54.59 -8.77 10.00
C LYS A 49 -55.26 -9.58 8.89
N ALA A 50 -54.51 -10.05 7.89
CA ALA A 50 -55.05 -10.93 6.85
C ALA A 50 -55.50 -12.30 7.42
N ILE A 51 -54.71 -12.89 8.32
CA ILE A 51 -55.02 -14.12 9.03
C ILE A 51 -56.31 -13.95 9.87
N ASP A 52 -56.46 -12.84 10.57
CA ASP A 52 -57.69 -12.58 11.36
C ASP A 52 -58.95 -12.46 10.50
N LYS A 53 -58.84 -11.99 9.24
CA LYS A 53 -59.95 -11.96 8.28
C LYS A 53 -60.35 -13.34 7.77
N ILE A 54 -59.45 -14.32 7.82
CA ILE A 54 -59.67 -15.70 7.42
C ILE A 54 -60.15 -16.55 8.61
N ALA A 55 -59.54 -16.35 9.80
CA ALA A 55 -59.80 -17.16 11.00
C ALA A 55 -61.02 -16.71 11.81
N GLY A 56 -61.78 -15.72 11.36
CA GLY A 56 -63.00 -15.24 12.01
C GLY A 56 -64.11 -16.32 12.09
N LYS A 57 -64.97 -16.23 13.11
CA LYS A 57 -66.05 -17.20 13.35
C LYS A 57 -67.19 -17.17 12.31
N SER A 58 -67.17 -16.23 11.37
CA SER A 58 -68.11 -16.05 10.26
C SER A 58 -67.40 -16.27 8.92
N ALA A 59 -68.17 -16.25 7.79
CA ALA A 59 -67.62 -16.43 6.46
C ALA A 59 -66.37 -15.53 6.20
N VAL A 60 -65.41 -16.03 5.43
CA VAL A 60 -64.15 -15.31 5.07
C VAL A 60 -64.48 -13.97 4.43
N ASP A 61 -63.91 -12.87 4.96
CA ASP A 61 -64.07 -11.53 4.40
C ASP A 61 -63.07 -11.32 3.22
N PHE A 62 -63.46 -11.80 2.04
CA PHE A 62 -62.66 -11.69 0.82
C PHE A 62 -62.43 -10.24 0.38
N ALA A 63 -63.38 -9.33 0.63
CA ALA A 63 -63.21 -7.92 0.28
C ALA A 63 -62.15 -7.23 1.15
N GLY A 64 -62.23 -7.43 2.47
CA GLY A 64 -61.22 -6.93 3.41
C GLY A 64 -59.84 -7.55 3.20
N LEU A 65 -59.79 -8.86 2.90
CA LEU A 65 -58.56 -9.55 2.57
C LEU A 65 -57.89 -8.94 1.31
N GLY A 66 -58.68 -8.69 0.25
CA GLY A 66 -58.20 -8.07 -0.98
C GLY A 66 -57.60 -6.66 -0.76
N GLN A 67 -58.18 -5.88 0.15
CA GLN A 67 -57.62 -4.56 0.52
C GLN A 67 -56.27 -4.69 1.26
N ILE A 68 -56.18 -5.64 2.20
CA ILE A 68 -54.94 -5.90 2.95
C ILE A 68 -53.84 -6.38 2.00
N LEU A 69 -54.13 -7.30 1.07
CA LEU A 69 -53.16 -7.77 0.08
C LEU A 69 -52.64 -6.65 -0.84
N LYS A 70 -53.51 -5.75 -1.27
CA LYS A 70 -53.08 -4.55 -2.04
C LYS A 70 -52.14 -3.67 -1.22
N LEU A 71 -52.48 -3.43 0.07
CA LEU A 71 -51.61 -2.64 0.95
C LEU A 71 -50.30 -3.34 1.20
N MET A 72 -50.27 -4.66 1.42
CA MET A 72 -49.03 -5.46 1.55
C MET A 72 -48.15 -5.31 0.31
N PHE A 73 -48.73 -5.36 -0.89
CA PHE A 73 -47.99 -5.19 -2.14
C PHE A 73 -47.36 -3.81 -2.24
N ILE A 74 -48.05 -2.74 -1.87
CA ILE A 74 -47.53 -1.37 -1.86
C ILE A 74 -46.39 -1.25 -0.85
N VAL A 75 -46.58 -1.76 0.38
CA VAL A 75 -45.57 -1.72 1.45
C VAL A 75 -44.32 -2.51 1.05
N LEU A 76 -44.50 -3.66 0.39
CA LEU A 76 -43.38 -4.46 -0.12
C LEU A 76 -42.55 -3.68 -1.18
N ILE A 77 -43.26 -3.06 -2.14
CA ILE A 77 -42.58 -2.21 -3.15
C ILE A 77 -41.79 -1.08 -2.48
N LEU A 78 -42.40 -0.39 -1.51
CA LEU A 78 -41.70 0.70 -0.79
C LEU A 78 -40.49 0.17 -0.05
N ALA A 79 -40.57 -0.96 0.65
CA ALA A 79 -39.44 -1.59 1.32
C ALA A 79 -38.28 -1.89 0.34
N VAL A 80 -38.61 -2.48 -0.82
CA VAL A 80 -37.61 -2.80 -1.86
C VAL A 80 -37.00 -1.54 -2.47
N VAL A 81 -37.82 -0.52 -2.76
CA VAL A 81 -37.32 0.75 -3.32
C VAL A 81 -36.35 1.44 -2.36
N PHE A 82 -36.71 1.57 -1.07
CA PHE A 82 -35.83 2.20 -0.09
C PHE A 82 -34.57 1.35 0.15
N GLN A 83 -34.66 0.03 0.15
CA GLN A 83 -33.50 -0.85 0.22
C GLN A 83 -32.57 -0.66 -0.99
N TRP A 84 -33.13 -0.55 -2.19
CA TRP A 84 -32.36 -0.32 -3.42
C TRP A 84 -31.69 1.05 -3.39
N VAL A 85 -32.42 2.12 -3.01
CA VAL A 85 -31.85 3.48 -2.86
C VAL A 85 -30.70 3.48 -1.86
N MET A 86 -30.89 2.85 -0.69
CA MET A 86 -29.85 2.72 0.33
C MET A 86 -28.60 2.06 -0.25
N ASN A 87 -28.74 0.92 -0.93
CA ASN A 87 -27.60 0.22 -1.52
C ASN A 87 -26.86 1.05 -2.56
N GLN A 88 -27.59 1.76 -3.44
CA GLN A 88 -26.98 2.62 -4.46
C GLN A 88 -26.21 3.80 -3.83
N VAL A 89 -26.83 4.44 -2.85
CA VAL A 89 -26.20 5.57 -2.15
C VAL A 89 -24.97 5.12 -1.36
N ASN A 90 -25.02 3.98 -0.68
CA ASN A 90 -23.90 3.43 0.07
C ASN A 90 -22.74 3.02 -0.85
N THR A 91 -23.07 2.42 -1.98
CA THR A 91 -22.07 2.09 -3.01
C THR A 91 -21.40 3.36 -3.52
N TYR A 92 -22.19 4.37 -3.92
CA TYR A 92 -21.67 5.65 -4.37
C TYR A 92 -20.74 6.29 -3.32
N LEU A 93 -21.19 6.36 -2.07
CA LEU A 93 -20.45 6.97 -0.97
C LEU A 93 -19.14 6.23 -0.69
N SER A 94 -19.19 4.89 -0.62
CA SER A 94 -17.99 4.07 -0.37
C SER A 94 -16.94 4.26 -1.46
N PHE A 95 -17.34 4.21 -2.73
CA PHE A 95 -16.40 4.37 -3.85
C PHE A 95 -15.75 5.75 -3.90
N HIS A 96 -16.51 6.83 -3.69
CA HIS A 96 -15.94 8.18 -3.74
C HIS A 96 -15.03 8.49 -2.55
N VAL A 97 -15.40 8.05 -1.34
CA VAL A 97 -14.52 8.21 -0.16
C VAL A 97 -13.19 7.47 -0.37
N ILE A 98 -13.24 6.27 -0.95
CA ILE A 98 -12.03 5.48 -1.24
C ILE A 98 -11.22 6.07 -2.40
N GLU A 99 -11.87 6.62 -3.41
CA GLU A 99 -11.21 7.34 -4.49
C GLU A 99 -10.42 8.54 -3.96
N ASP A 100 -11.04 9.35 -3.09
CA ASP A 100 -10.39 10.51 -2.47
C ASP A 100 -9.21 10.09 -1.58
N LEU A 101 -9.38 9.01 -0.79
CA LEU A 101 -8.30 8.49 0.04
C LEU A 101 -7.13 7.97 -0.82
N ARG A 102 -7.42 7.25 -1.91
CA ARG A 102 -6.42 6.74 -2.84
C ARG A 102 -5.66 7.86 -3.55
N LYS A 103 -6.37 8.88 -4.03
CA LYS A 103 -5.76 10.07 -4.63
C LYS A 103 -4.82 10.76 -3.65
N LYS A 104 -5.28 10.97 -2.41
CA LYS A 104 -4.46 11.61 -1.37
C LYS A 104 -3.24 10.78 -1.01
N ALA A 105 -3.39 9.46 -0.87
CA ALA A 105 -2.28 8.56 -0.57
C ALA A 105 -1.24 8.53 -1.70
N PHE A 106 -1.70 8.54 -2.96
CA PHE A 106 -0.80 8.58 -4.11
C PHE A 106 -0.08 9.92 -4.27
N SER A 107 -0.76 11.04 -4.04
CA SER A 107 -0.10 12.36 -4.08
C SER A 107 0.90 12.52 -2.93
N HIS A 108 0.61 11.95 -1.77
CA HIS A 108 1.50 12.00 -0.61
C HIS A 108 2.82 11.27 -0.85
N ILE A 109 2.81 10.11 -1.54
CA ILE A 109 4.06 9.41 -1.93
C ILE A 109 5.01 10.32 -2.74
N GLN A 110 4.44 11.18 -3.57
CA GLN A 110 5.26 12.10 -4.39
C GLN A 110 5.78 13.29 -3.58
N ALA A 111 5.17 13.59 -2.44
CA ALA A 111 5.49 14.73 -1.59
C ALA A 111 6.45 14.39 -0.43
N VAL A 112 6.53 13.12 -0.01
CA VAL A 112 7.44 12.70 1.07
C VAL A 112 8.89 12.63 0.62
N PRO A 113 9.87 12.85 1.52
CA PRO A 113 11.29 12.67 1.23
C PRO A 113 11.62 11.24 0.83
N LEU A 114 12.61 11.06 -0.06
CA LEU A 114 13.07 9.72 -0.45
C LEU A 114 13.55 8.89 0.74
N SER A 115 14.12 9.54 1.76
CA SER A 115 14.52 8.89 3.03
C SER A 115 13.37 8.19 3.75
N SER A 116 12.14 8.71 3.63
CA SER A 116 10.94 8.09 4.20
C SER A 116 10.53 6.84 3.41
N ILE A 117 10.73 6.86 2.09
CA ILE A 117 10.45 5.72 1.19
C ILE A 117 11.49 4.62 1.37
N ASP A 118 12.78 4.97 1.36
CA ASP A 118 13.90 4.04 1.50
C ASP A 118 13.96 3.34 2.87
N SER A 119 13.39 3.97 3.90
CA SER A 119 13.31 3.39 5.25
C SER A 119 12.31 2.24 5.36
N LYS A 120 11.50 1.99 4.34
CA LYS A 120 10.43 0.99 4.29
C LYS A 120 10.64 0.00 3.16
N GLU A 121 10.13 -1.21 3.36
CA GLU A 121 10.10 -2.17 2.26
C GLU A 121 9.09 -1.73 1.18
N PRO A 122 9.42 -1.80 -0.12
CA PRO A 122 8.51 -1.42 -1.21
C PRO A 122 7.15 -2.14 -1.14
N GLY A 123 7.15 -3.41 -0.68
CA GLY A 123 5.95 -4.21 -0.47
C GLY A 123 5.03 -3.63 0.62
N GLU A 124 5.58 -2.99 1.64
CA GLU A 124 4.79 -2.34 2.69
C GLU A 124 4.04 -1.13 2.14
N ILE A 125 4.71 -0.27 1.38
CA ILE A 125 4.09 0.91 0.75
C ILE A 125 3.00 0.47 -0.23
N LEU A 126 3.29 -0.52 -1.07
CA LEU A 126 2.30 -1.06 -2.02
C LEU A 126 1.09 -1.66 -1.29
N SER A 127 1.30 -2.37 -0.19
CA SER A 127 0.21 -2.93 0.63
C SER A 127 -0.69 -1.84 1.20
N ARG A 128 -0.13 -0.70 1.64
CA ARG A 128 -0.89 0.45 2.15
C ARG A 128 -1.77 1.07 1.07
N LEU A 129 -1.25 1.21 -0.16
CA LEU A 129 -1.98 1.80 -1.29
C LEU A 129 -3.05 0.89 -1.89
N THR A 130 -2.88 -0.42 -1.76
CA THR A 130 -3.78 -1.41 -2.37
C THR A 130 -4.61 -2.13 -1.32
N THR A 131 -4.01 -3.03 -0.57
CA THR A 131 -4.69 -3.95 0.35
C THR A 131 -5.35 -3.23 1.52
N ASP A 132 -4.66 -2.26 2.16
CA ASP A 132 -5.21 -1.54 3.30
C ASP A 132 -6.36 -0.63 2.87
N ILE A 133 -6.24 0.09 1.75
CA ILE A 133 -7.34 0.91 1.21
C ILE A 133 -8.54 0.05 0.81
N GLU A 134 -8.32 -1.14 0.24
CA GLU A 134 -9.40 -2.07 -0.08
C GLU A 134 -10.09 -2.59 1.18
N GLN A 135 -9.32 -2.88 2.24
CA GLN A 135 -9.86 -3.28 3.54
C GLN A 135 -10.72 -2.17 4.19
N ILE A 136 -10.31 -0.90 4.05
CA ILE A 136 -11.11 0.26 4.46
C ILE A 136 -12.41 0.32 3.66
N SER A 137 -12.36 0.08 2.34
CA SER A 137 -13.52 0.05 1.45
C SER A 137 -14.56 -0.98 1.92
N GLN A 138 -14.11 -2.21 2.16
CA GLN A 138 -14.95 -3.31 2.61
C GLN A 138 -15.58 -3.01 3.98
N GLY A 139 -14.80 -2.51 4.94
CA GLY A 139 -15.31 -2.14 6.25
C GLY A 139 -16.30 -0.98 6.21
N LEU A 140 -16.08 0.03 5.36
CA LEU A 140 -17.01 1.14 5.17
C LEU A 140 -18.34 0.64 4.54
N PHE A 141 -18.24 -0.21 3.54
CA PHE A 141 -19.42 -0.83 2.91
C PHE A 141 -20.24 -1.65 3.91
N VAL A 142 -19.58 -2.48 4.73
CA VAL A 142 -20.21 -3.28 5.77
C VAL A 142 -20.83 -2.39 6.86
N LEU A 143 -20.15 -1.33 7.27
CA LEU A 143 -20.67 -0.36 8.23
C LEU A 143 -21.97 0.28 7.75
N LEU A 144 -22.00 0.75 6.50
CA LEU A 144 -23.14 1.49 5.95
C LEU A 144 -24.32 0.57 5.58
N ASN A 145 -24.05 -0.62 5.05
CA ASN A 145 -25.11 -1.52 4.60
C ASN A 145 -25.61 -2.49 5.67
N GLN A 146 -24.70 -3.07 6.46
CA GLN A 146 -25.07 -4.14 7.38
C GLN A 146 -25.24 -3.63 8.82
N PHE A 147 -24.29 -2.83 9.31
CA PHE A 147 -24.33 -2.38 10.71
C PHE A 147 -25.52 -1.45 10.96
N LEU A 148 -25.72 -0.41 10.12
CA LEU A 148 -26.85 0.51 10.27
C LEU A 148 -28.19 -0.22 10.18
N GLN A 149 -28.32 -1.10 9.20
CA GLN A 149 -29.55 -1.89 9.01
C GLN A 149 -29.81 -2.83 10.19
N ALA A 150 -28.76 -3.47 10.74
CA ALA A 150 -28.89 -4.33 11.92
C ALA A 150 -29.34 -3.53 13.16
N VAL A 151 -28.77 -2.34 13.38
CA VAL A 151 -29.15 -1.46 14.50
C VAL A 151 -30.61 -1.02 14.39
N PHE A 152 -31.04 -0.53 13.21
CA PHE A 152 -32.43 -0.16 12.99
C PHE A 152 -33.37 -1.36 13.13
N SER A 153 -33.01 -2.53 12.57
CA SER A 153 -33.80 -3.74 12.69
C SER A 153 -34.02 -4.15 14.14
N ILE A 154 -33.01 -4.10 15.00
CA ILE A 154 -33.16 -4.40 16.44
C ILE A 154 -34.09 -3.40 17.13
N LEU A 155 -33.84 -2.10 16.95
CA LEU A 155 -34.59 -1.04 17.63
C LEU A 155 -36.05 -1.03 17.20
N GLU A 156 -36.31 -1.09 15.91
CA GLU A 156 -37.65 -1.05 15.35
C GLU A 156 -38.44 -2.34 15.65
N THR A 157 -37.81 -3.53 15.54
CA THR A 157 -38.47 -4.78 15.89
C THR A 157 -38.83 -4.80 17.38
N ALA A 158 -37.93 -4.33 18.27
CA ALA A 158 -38.23 -4.19 19.69
C ALA A 158 -39.41 -3.23 19.90
N PHE A 159 -39.45 -2.09 19.22
CA PHE A 159 -40.56 -1.14 19.28
C PHE A 159 -41.90 -1.76 18.84
N PHE A 160 -41.93 -2.46 17.70
CA PHE A 160 -43.15 -3.14 17.22
C PHE A 160 -43.59 -4.27 18.13
N LEU A 161 -42.67 -5.01 18.76
CA LEU A 161 -43.00 -6.04 19.75
C LEU A 161 -43.68 -5.42 20.98
N PHE A 162 -43.19 -4.28 21.49
CA PHE A 162 -43.78 -3.56 22.60
C PHE A 162 -45.18 -3.04 22.28
N LEU A 163 -45.40 -2.56 21.05
CA LEU A 163 -46.71 -2.09 20.60
C LEU A 163 -47.77 -3.19 20.53
N LEU A 164 -47.35 -4.41 20.17
CA LEU A 164 -48.26 -5.54 20.03
C LEU A 164 -48.58 -6.16 21.39
N GLU A 165 -47.56 -6.56 22.16
CA GLU A 165 -47.72 -7.14 23.50
C GLU A 165 -46.45 -7.00 24.31
N TRP A 166 -46.43 -6.04 25.24
CA TRP A 166 -45.25 -5.68 26.00
C TRP A 166 -44.71 -6.81 26.90
N ARG A 167 -45.58 -7.73 27.38
CA ARG A 167 -45.19 -8.87 28.23
C ARG A 167 -44.30 -9.85 27.45
N ILE A 168 -44.70 -10.14 26.20
CA ILE A 168 -43.93 -11.02 25.31
C ILE A 168 -42.64 -10.34 24.87
N ALA A 169 -42.66 -9.02 24.62
CA ALA A 169 -41.50 -8.24 24.30
C ALA A 169 -40.43 -8.34 25.40
N LEU A 170 -40.82 -8.21 26.68
CA LEU A 170 -39.91 -8.35 27.83
C LEU A 170 -39.24 -9.72 27.90
N ILE A 171 -39.95 -10.80 27.59
CA ILE A 171 -39.40 -12.16 27.59
C ILE A 171 -38.33 -12.30 26.51
N LEU A 172 -38.57 -11.82 25.30
CA LEU A 172 -37.57 -11.85 24.22
C LEU A 172 -36.34 -10.98 24.53
N LEU A 173 -36.58 -9.78 25.09
CA LEU A 173 -35.50 -8.90 25.50
C LEU A 173 -34.65 -9.49 26.63
N ALA A 174 -35.24 -10.23 27.57
CA ALA A 174 -34.50 -10.92 28.64
C ALA A 174 -33.62 -12.07 28.14
N LEU A 175 -34.00 -12.72 27.02
CA LEU A 175 -33.19 -13.77 26.39
C LEU A 175 -31.97 -13.23 25.63
N THR A 176 -32.02 -11.98 25.20
CA THR A 176 -30.95 -11.38 24.40
C THR A 176 -29.58 -11.29 25.13
N PRO A 177 -29.49 -10.81 26.39
CA PRO A 177 -28.25 -10.83 27.15
C PRO A 177 -27.67 -12.23 27.31
N LEU A 178 -28.51 -13.24 27.48
CA LEU A 178 -28.08 -14.63 27.62
C LEU A 178 -27.39 -15.12 26.32
N SER A 179 -27.95 -14.81 25.17
CA SER A 179 -27.34 -15.11 23.85
C SER A 179 -25.99 -14.44 23.72
N PHE A 180 -25.89 -13.16 24.12
CA PHE A 180 -24.65 -12.41 24.05
C PHE A 180 -23.56 -12.97 24.98
N PHE A 181 -23.92 -13.34 26.21
CA PHE A 181 -22.97 -13.95 27.15
C PHE A 181 -22.42 -15.27 26.65
N ILE A 182 -23.29 -16.15 26.11
CA ILE A 182 -22.85 -17.43 25.55
C ILE A 182 -21.96 -17.23 24.33
N ALA A 183 -22.36 -16.37 23.39
CA ALA A 183 -21.55 -16.03 22.23
C ALA A 183 -20.17 -15.47 22.62
N LYS A 184 -20.12 -14.55 23.58
CA LYS A 184 -18.88 -13.97 24.10
C LYS A 184 -17.97 -15.04 24.73
N PHE A 185 -18.52 -15.95 25.51
CA PHE A 185 -17.77 -17.02 26.15
C PHE A 185 -17.13 -17.97 25.10
N ILE A 186 -17.91 -18.38 24.11
CA ILE A 186 -17.43 -19.26 23.03
C ILE A 186 -16.40 -18.54 22.16
N SER A 187 -16.70 -17.30 21.75
CA SER A 187 -15.80 -16.48 20.92
C SER A 187 -14.45 -16.21 21.58
N LYS A 188 -14.41 -16.01 22.90
CA LYS A 188 -13.14 -15.84 23.63
C LYS A 188 -12.25 -17.08 23.53
N ARG A 189 -12.84 -18.28 23.54
CA ARG A 189 -12.09 -19.54 23.36
C ARG A 189 -11.65 -19.73 21.90
N ALA A 190 -12.53 -19.49 20.96
CA ALA A 190 -12.24 -19.55 19.53
C ALA A 190 -11.10 -18.59 19.15
N TYR A 191 -11.11 -17.36 19.67
CA TYR A 191 -10.08 -16.35 19.41
C TYR A 191 -8.67 -16.83 19.72
N LEU A 192 -8.45 -17.49 20.85
CA LEU A 192 -7.14 -18.03 21.20
C LEU A 192 -6.62 -19.05 20.19
N TYR A 193 -7.51 -19.91 19.70
CA TYR A 193 -7.14 -20.89 18.69
C TYR A 193 -6.93 -20.27 17.31
N PHE A 194 -7.72 -19.26 16.93
CA PHE A 194 -7.50 -18.49 15.70
C PHE A 194 -6.17 -17.74 15.73
N GLN A 195 -5.78 -17.17 16.86
CA GLN A 195 -4.48 -16.52 17.02
C GLN A 195 -3.32 -17.52 16.82
N ASN A 196 -3.40 -18.71 17.44
CA ASN A 196 -2.40 -19.75 17.25
C ASN A 196 -2.39 -20.29 15.82
N GLN A 197 -3.56 -20.45 15.19
CA GLN A 197 -3.68 -20.83 13.78
C GLN A 197 -3.01 -19.79 12.87
N SER A 198 -3.28 -18.50 13.07
CA SER A 198 -2.69 -17.41 12.29
C SER A 198 -1.16 -17.41 12.41
N LYS A 199 -0.63 -17.58 13.64
CA LYS A 199 0.81 -17.69 13.88
C LYS A 199 1.41 -18.90 13.15
N SER A 200 0.81 -20.09 13.29
CA SER A 200 1.29 -21.30 12.62
C SER A 200 1.20 -21.19 11.09
N ARG A 201 0.18 -20.51 10.55
CA ARG A 201 0.06 -20.22 9.12
C ARG A 201 1.19 -19.31 8.63
N GLY A 202 1.55 -18.26 9.40
CA GLY A 202 2.69 -17.40 9.11
C GLY A 202 4.01 -18.17 9.11
N GLU A 203 4.22 -19.08 10.08
CA GLU A 203 5.42 -19.94 10.16
C GLU A 203 5.54 -20.87 8.94
N ILE A 204 4.43 -21.46 8.47
CA ILE A 204 4.42 -22.30 7.26
C ILE A 204 4.68 -21.47 6.01
N ALA A 205 4.04 -20.28 5.90
CA ALA A 205 4.23 -19.41 4.76
C ALA A 205 5.69 -18.97 4.62
N ALA A 206 6.32 -18.52 5.72
CA ALA A 206 7.73 -18.14 5.75
C ALA A 206 8.64 -19.32 5.36
N PHE A 207 8.39 -20.50 5.94
CA PHE A 207 9.13 -21.73 5.62
C PHE A 207 8.99 -22.12 4.14
N SER A 208 7.77 -22.04 3.58
CA SER A 208 7.52 -22.36 2.17
C SER A 208 8.21 -21.37 1.24
N THR A 209 8.17 -20.08 1.55
CA THR A 209 8.87 -19.04 0.78
C THR A 209 10.38 -19.26 0.79
N GLU A 210 10.96 -19.56 1.95
CA GLU A 210 12.39 -19.92 2.08
C GLU A 210 12.74 -21.16 1.24
N ALA A 211 11.94 -22.23 1.35
CA ALA A 211 12.18 -23.49 0.64
C ALA A 211 12.06 -23.32 -0.89
N ILE A 212 11.05 -22.56 -1.38
CA ILE A 212 10.86 -22.28 -2.80
C ILE A 212 11.99 -21.39 -3.33
N GLY A 213 12.33 -20.32 -2.60
CA GLY A 213 13.41 -19.41 -3.00
C GLY A 213 14.76 -20.09 -3.11
N ASN A 214 15.01 -21.08 -2.25
CA ASN A 214 16.26 -21.86 -2.23
C ASN A 214 16.13 -23.27 -2.82
N ALA A 215 15.11 -23.54 -3.66
CA ALA A 215 14.82 -24.89 -4.15
C ALA A 215 16.01 -25.56 -4.88
N LYS A 216 16.77 -24.78 -5.67
CA LYS A 216 17.98 -25.27 -6.34
C LYS A 216 19.05 -25.71 -5.33
N LEU A 217 19.24 -24.94 -4.28
CA LEU A 217 20.21 -25.23 -3.21
C LEU A 217 19.79 -26.49 -2.43
N LEU A 218 18.51 -26.57 -2.03
CA LEU A 218 17.97 -27.72 -1.31
C LEU A 218 18.16 -29.02 -2.09
N LYS A 219 17.88 -29.01 -3.39
CA LYS A 219 18.11 -30.17 -4.28
C LYS A 219 19.59 -30.52 -4.40
N ALA A 220 20.47 -29.52 -4.57
CA ALA A 220 21.91 -29.73 -4.68
C ALA A 220 22.51 -30.39 -3.43
N PHE A 221 21.96 -30.07 -2.23
CA PHE A 221 22.41 -30.64 -0.96
C PHE A 221 21.55 -31.80 -0.45
N MET A 222 20.62 -32.33 -1.26
CA MET A 222 19.73 -33.46 -0.92
C MET A 222 18.94 -33.25 0.39
N GLN A 223 18.51 -32.01 0.65
CA GLN A 223 17.78 -31.64 1.87
C GLN A 223 16.25 -31.76 1.74
N ASP A 224 15.74 -32.41 0.70
CA ASP A 224 14.29 -32.52 0.44
C ASP A 224 13.58 -33.28 1.58
N ALA A 225 14.04 -34.47 1.96
CA ALA A 225 13.40 -35.30 2.97
C ALA A 225 13.40 -34.68 4.41
N PRO A 226 14.51 -34.12 4.92
CA PRO A 226 14.48 -33.38 6.20
C PRO A 226 13.55 -32.17 6.19
N LYS A 227 13.50 -31.40 5.10
CA LYS A 227 12.61 -30.25 4.98
C LYS A 227 11.15 -30.67 4.88
N GLU A 228 10.85 -31.77 4.19
CA GLU A 228 9.49 -32.34 4.12
C GLU A 228 9.00 -32.78 5.50
N ALA A 229 9.82 -33.47 6.28
CA ALA A 229 9.48 -33.88 7.64
C ALA A 229 9.16 -32.65 8.54
N LEU A 230 9.96 -31.59 8.45
CA LEU A 230 9.73 -30.36 9.20
C LEU A 230 8.46 -29.63 8.73
N TYR A 231 8.17 -29.65 7.42
CA TYR A 231 6.91 -29.11 6.89
C TYR A 231 5.71 -29.88 7.42
N GLN A 232 5.76 -31.22 7.46
CA GLN A 232 4.70 -32.05 8.00
C GLN A 232 4.44 -31.76 9.48
N GLU A 233 5.48 -31.62 10.30
CA GLU A 233 5.32 -31.24 11.71
C GLU A 233 4.59 -29.90 11.88
N LYS A 234 5.02 -28.89 11.12
CA LYS A 234 4.38 -27.56 11.13
C LYS A 234 2.92 -27.62 10.64
N ASN A 235 2.66 -28.40 9.60
CA ASN A 235 1.33 -28.58 9.02
C ASN A 235 0.38 -29.31 9.96
N GLU A 236 0.85 -30.33 10.68
CA GLU A 236 0.06 -31.00 11.72
C GLU A 236 -0.30 -30.06 12.88
N ARG A 237 0.63 -29.18 13.27
CA ARG A 237 0.37 -28.15 14.28
C ARG A 237 -0.70 -27.17 13.80
N LEU A 238 -0.59 -26.68 12.56
CA LEU A 238 -1.59 -25.81 11.93
C LEU A 238 -2.95 -26.51 11.85
N SER A 239 -2.97 -27.78 11.43
CA SER A 239 -4.20 -28.58 11.32
C SER A 239 -4.90 -28.71 12.66
N ARG A 240 -4.18 -29.02 13.75
CA ARG A 240 -4.74 -29.08 15.11
C ARG A 240 -5.35 -27.77 15.57
N TYR A 241 -4.63 -26.64 15.40
CA TYR A 241 -5.18 -25.33 15.75
C TYR A 241 -6.38 -24.95 14.89
N SER A 242 -6.33 -25.25 13.57
CA SER A 242 -7.44 -25.02 12.65
C SER A 242 -8.69 -25.81 13.04
N MET A 243 -8.53 -27.09 13.38
CA MET A 243 -9.65 -27.92 13.81
C MET A 243 -10.27 -27.38 15.11
N GLN A 244 -9.45 -27.01 16.10
CA GLN A 244 -9.95 -26.45 17.36
C GLN A 244 -10.60 -25.08 17.15
N ALA A 245 -10.00 -24.20 16.36
CA ALA A 245 -10.57 -22.89 16.03
C ALA A 245 -11.95 -23.04 15.36
N ASN A 246 -12.04 -23.90 14.34
CA ASN A 246 -13.29 -24.18 13.64
C ASN A 246 -14.33 -24.85 14.54
N PHE A 247 -13.93 -25.81 15.39
CA PHE A 247 -14.83 -26.45 16.33
C PHE A 247 -15.48 -25.46 17.28
N TYR A 248 -14.67 -24.64 17.99
CA TYR A 248 -15.23 -23.64 18.90
C TYR A 248 -16.04 -22.57 18.15
N SER A 249 -15.59 -22.11 17.00
CA SER A 249 -16.33 -21.14 16.21
C SER A 249 -17.68 -21.70 15.74
N SER A 250 -17.73 -22.97 15.33
CA SER A 250 -18.97 -23.61 14.88
C SER A 250 -20.00 -23.81 15.99
N LEU A 251 -19.60 -23.81 17.26
CA LEU A 251 -20.55 -23.93 18.38
C LEU A 251 -21.44 -22.71 18.56
N VAL A 252 -21.03 -21.52 18.10
CA VAL A 252 -21.82 -20.28 18.24
C VAL A 252 -23.19 -20.43 17.57
N ASN A 253 -23.23 -20.92 16.33
CA ASN A 253 -24.47 -21.04 15.55
C ASN A 253 -25.51 -22.02 16.16
N PRO A 254 -25.15 -23.25 16.57
CA PRO A 254 -26.10 -24.15 17.24
C PRO A 254 -26.67 -23.57 18.52
N PHE A 255 -25.83 -22.95 19.38
CA PHE A 255 -26.31 -22.36 20.62
C PHE A 255 -27.21 -21.15 20.41
N THR A 256 -26.90 -20.25 19.47
CA THR A 256 -27.77 -19.13 19.15
C THR A 256 -29.10 -19.62 18.52
N ARG A 257 -29.04 -20.62 17.63
CA ARG A 257 -30.27 -21.26 17.09
C ARG A 257 -31.12 -21.91 18.17
N PHE A 258 -30.49 -22.58 19.13
CA PHE A 258 -31.24 -23.16 20.25
C PHE A 258 -31.96 -22.09 21.08
N LEU A 259 -31.28 -20.98 21.42
CA LEU A 259 -31.87 -19.88 22.18
C LEU A 259 -32.99 -19.19 21.38
N ASN A 260 -32.82 -19.02 20.08
CA ASN A 260 -33.83 -18.46 19.20
C ASN A 260 -35.06 -19.37 19.12
N ALA A 261 -34.85 -20.69 19.01
CA ALA A 261 -35.95 -21.67 19.03
C ALA A 261 -36.68 -21.69 20.39
N LEU A 262 -35.93 -21.55 21.49
CA LEU A 262 -36.50 -21.42 22.83
C LEU A 262 -37.35 -20.15 22.94
N GLY A 263 -36.84 -19.02 22.48
CA GLY A 263 -37.57 -17.75 22.43
C GLY A 263 -38.86 -17.86 21.59
N TYR A 264 -38.76 -18.47 20.40
CA TYR A 264 -39.89 -18.72 19.53
C TYR A 264 -40.95 -19.61 20.20
N ALA A 265 -40.53 -20.71 20.87
CA ALA A 265 -41.41 -21.61 21.60
C ALA A 265 -42.11 -20.91 22.79
N LEU A 266 -41.39 -20.08 23.52
CA LEU A 266 -41.96 -19.28 24.63
C LEU A 266 -42.99 -18.28 24.12
N VAL A 267 -42.68 -17.54 23.03
CA VAL A 267 -43.64 -16.62 22.40
C VAL A 267 -44.86 -17.36 21.91
N GLY A 268 -44.69 -18.53 21.27
CA GLY A 268 -45.80 -19.37 20.79
C GLY A 268 -46.67 -19.90 21.91
N GLY A 269 -46.06 -20.47 22.97
CA GLY A 269 -46.78 -21.04 24.12
C GLY A 269 -47.56 -19.99 24.93
N ILE A 270 -46.86 -18.92 25.32
CA ILE A 270 -47.46 -17.81 26.11
C ILE A 270 -48.48 -17.05 25.26
N GLY A 271 -48.16 -16.79 23.99
CA GLY A 271 -49.09 -16.13 23.07
C GLY A 271 -50.33 -16.94 22.79
N ALA A 272 -50.24 -18.28 22.68
CA ALA A 272 -51.37 -19.16 22.57
C ALA A 272 -52.28 -19.11 23.81
N LEU A 273 -51.70 -19.07 25.02
CA LEU A 273 -52.47 -18.86 26.26
C LEU A 273 -53.22 -17.52 26.25
N PHE A 274 -52.59 -16.46 25.78
CA PHE A 274 -53.24 -15.14 25.63
C PHE A 274 -54.34 -15.14 24.56
N CYS A 275 -54.17 -15.91 23.49
CA CYS A 275 -55.24 -16.11 22.50
C CYS A 275 -56.44 -16.85 23.10
N LEU A 276 -56.22 -17.90 23.91
CA LEU A 276 -57.29 -18.62 24.61
C LEU A 276 -58.04 -17.74 25.62
N GLN A 277 -57.36 -16.80 26.25
CA GLN A 277 -57.92 -15.80 27.15
C GLN A 277 -58.62 -14.66 26.40
N GLY A 278 -58.56 -14.61 25.07
CA GLY A 278 -59.19 -13.57 24.27
C GLY A 278 -58.45 -12.20 24.30
N THR A 279 -57.25 -12.14 24.87
CA THR A 279 -56.42 -10.92 24.93
C THR A 279 -55.62 -10.67 23.66
N LEU A 280 -55.30 -11.70 22.88
CA LEU A 280 -54.65 -11.65 21.57
C LEU A 280 -55.49 -12.32 20.49
N SER A 281 -55.41 -11.79 19.25
CA SER A 281 -55.92 -12.49 18.07
C SER A 281 -54.92 -13.52 17.54
N ILE A 282 -55.38 -14.46 16.73
CA ILE A 282 -54.53 -15.46 16.05
C ILE A 282 -53.55 -14.74 15.11
N GLY A 283 -53.99 -13.68 14.44
CA GLY A 283 -53.16 -12.87 13.57
C GLY A 283 -52.10 -12.10 14.33
N GLN A 284 -52.42 -11.54 15.51
CA GLN A 284 -51.42 -10.88 16.36
C GLN A 284 -50.35 -11.87 16.85
N LEU A 285 -50.75 -13.10 17.22
CA LEU A 285 -49.79 -14.15 17.58
C LEU A 285 -48.85 -14.48 16.41
N SER A 286 -49.40 -14.60 15.19
CA SER A 286 -48.58 -14.81 13.99
C SER A 286 -47.58 -13.70 13.76
N SER A 287 -47.98 -12.42 13.97
CA SER A 287 -47.11 -11.28 13.88
C SER A 287 -45.99 -11.32 14.92
N LEU A 288 -46.30 -11.66 16.18
CA LEU A 288 -45.32 -11.80 17.27
C LEU A 288 -44.29 -12.90 16.99
N LEU A 289 -44.69 -14.04 16.44
CA LEU A 289 -43.81 -15.13 16.03
C LEU A 289 -42.86 -14.70 14.89
N ALA A 290 -43.38 -13.95 13.91
CA ALA A 290 -42.56 -13.39 12.85
C ALA A 290 -41.50 -12.40 13.40
N TYR A 291 -41.89 -11.51 14.31
CA TYR A 291 -40.97 -10.59 14.96
C TYR A 291 -39.95 -11.30 15.84
N ALA A 292 -40.32 -12.35 16.57
CA ALA A 292 -39.39 -13.15 17.35
C ALA A 292 -38.25 -13.71 16.49
N THR A 293 -38.58 -14.14 15.27
CA THR A 293 -37.58 -14.62 14.30
C THR A 293 -36.74 -13.49 13.73
N GLN A 294 -37.34 -12.35 13.38
CA GLN A 294 -36.64 -11.20 12.80
C GLN A 294 -35.73 -10.50 13.83
N TYR A 295 -36.14 -10.44 15.10
CA TYR A 295 -35.36 -9.84 16.20
C TYR A 295 -34.02 -10.57 16.43
N ALA A 296 -34.02 -11.87 16.31
CA ALA A 296 -32.88 -12.71 16.59
C ALA A 296 -31.78 -12.66 15.49
N LYS A 297 -32.16 -12.40 14.24
CA LYS A 297 -31.25 -12.46 13.08
C LYS A 297 -30.08 -11.44 13.14
N PRO A 298 -30.30 -10.14 13.41
CA PRO A 298 -29.22 -9.13 13.41
C PRO A 298 -28.13 -9.38 14.44
N PHE A 299 -28.44 -10.04 15.57
CA PHE A 299 -27.43 -10.36 16.59
C PHE A 299 -26.39 -11.37 16.12
N ASN A 300 -26.76 -12.29 15.22
CA ASN A 300 -25.84 -13.24 14.63
C ASN A 300 -24.88 -12.54 13.64
N ASP A 301 -25.39 -11.55 12.91
CA ASP A 301 -24.64 -10.84 11.87
C ASP A 301 -23.68 -9.77 12.46
N ILE A 302 -24.02 -9.15 13.60
CA ILE A 302 -23.25 -8.08 14.23
C ILE A 302 -21.81 -8.52 14.56
N THR A 303 -21.60 -9.78 14.95
CA THR A 303 -20.25 -10.24 15.32
C THR A 303 -19.27 -10.21 14.14
N SER A 304 -19.71 -10.64 12.95
CA SER A 304 -18.89 -10.57 11.72
C SER A 304 -18.67 -9.12 11.29
N VAL A 305 -19.74 -8.31 11.35
CA VAL A 305 -19.69 -6.87 11.04
C VAL A 305 -18.67 -6.13 11.90
N ILE A 306 -18.67 -6.36 13.22
CA ILE A 306 -17.72 -5.73 14.15
C ILE A 306 -16.28 -6.13 13.78
N THR A 307 -16.04 -7.38 13.42
CA THR A 307 -14.70 -7.85 13.02
C THR A 307 -14.22 -7.14 11.76
N GLU A 308 -15.06 -7.01 10.75
CA GLU A 308 -14.71 -6.30 9.51
C GLU A 308 -14.45 -4.81 9.76
N ILE A 309 -15.26 -4.16 10.60
CA ILE A 309 -15.02 -2.77 11.01
C ILE A 309 -13.69 -2.63 11.75
N GLN A 310 -13.34 -3.55 12.66
CA GLN A 310 -12.06 -3.53 13.38
C GLN A 310 -10.87 -3.70 12.42
N ASN A 311 -10.97 -4.61 11.46
CA ASN A 311 -9.94 -4.80 10.42
C ASN A 311 -9.77 -3.52 9.59
N ALA A 312 -10.86 -2.90 9.17
CA ALA A 312 -10.83 -1.65 8.42
C ALA A 312 -10.24 -0.49 9.22
N LEU A 313 -10.54 -0.38 10.52
CA LEU A 313 -9.96 0.64 11.39
C LEU A 313 -8.46 0.42 11.61
N ALA A 314 -8.00 -0.83 11.73
CA ALA A 314 -6.58 -1.15 11.80
C ALA A 314 -5.85 -0.80 10.48
N ALA A 315 -6.46 -1.08 9.32
CA ALA A 315 -5.94 -0.67 8.02
C ALA A 315 -5.94 0.87 7.89
N ALA A 316 -7.00 1.54 8.33
CA ALA A 316 -7.09 3.01 8.34
C ALA A 316 -5.99 3.65 9.19
N SER A 317 -5.68 3.08 10.36
CA SER A 317 -4.55 3.56 11.18
C SER A 317 -3.25 3.54 10.40
N ARG A 318 -2.91 2.42 9.74
CA ARG A 318 -1.67 2.32 8.94
C ARG A 318 -1.62 3.29 7.76
N VAL A 319 -2.75 3.51 7.09
CA VAL A 319 -2.84 4.48 5.98
C VAL A 319 -2.72 5.91 6.51
N PHE A 320 -3.37 6.25 7.61
CA PHE A 320 -3.27 7.60 8.20
C PHE A 320 -1.90 7.87 8.81
N ASP A 321 -1.27 6.88 9.45
CA ASP A 321 0.12 7.00 9.93
C ASP A 321 1.07 7.34 8.77
N PHE A 322 0.84 6.73 7.60
CA PHE A 322 1.57 7.06 6.38
C PHE A 322 1.25 8.47 5.87
N LEU A 323 -0.01 8.89 5.85
CA LEU A 323 -0.43 10.22 5.39
C LEU A 323 -0.01 11.37 6.32
N GLU A 324 0.41 11.07 7.55
CA GLU A 324 0.90 12.05 8.54
C GLU A 324 2.43 12.16 8.55
N GLU A 325 3.13 11.42 7.70
CA GLU A 325 4.56 11.62 7.52
C GLU A 325 4.83 13.03 7.00
N GLU A 326 5.95 13.60 7.43
CA GLU A 326 6.31 14.97 7.05
C GLU A 326 6.56 15.04 5.54
N GLU A 327 5.79 15.87 4.86
CA GLU A 327 6.02 16.20 3.45
C GLU A 327 7.22 17.13 3.32
N MET A 328 7.91 17.07 2.18
CA MET A 328 8.93 18.06 1.85
C MET A 328 8.27 19.43 1.76
N MET A 329 8.48 20.27 2.78
CA MET A 329 7.94 21.63 2.74
C MET A 329 8.63 22.43 1.62
N PRO A 330 7.87 23.14 0.76
CA PRO A 330 8.45 24.12 -0.13
C PRO A 330 9.10 25.20 0.74
N LYS A 331 10.42 25.42 0.56
CA LYS A 331 11.16 26.45 1.29
C LYS A 331 10.68 27.84 0.85
N ALA A 332 10.67 28.81 1.78
CA ALA A 332 10.05 30.13 1.58
C ALA A 332 10.74 31.01 0.51
N GLU A 333 12.01 30.75 0.16
CA GLU A 333 12.72 31.43 -0.92
C GLU A 333 13.28 30.40 -1.89
N ILE A 334 12.55 30.11 -2.96
CA ILE A 334 12.98 29.19 -4.00
C ILE A 334 13.59 30.01 -5.12
N ARG A 335 14.90 29.80 -5.38
CA ARG A 335 15.60 30.29 -6.55
C ARG A 335 15.66 29.22 -7.61
N GLU A 336 15.66 29.60 -8.85
CA GLU A 336 15.97 28.71 -9.95
C GLU A 336 17.39 28.93 -10.42
N LEU A 337 18.05 27.88 -10.88
CA LEU A 337 19.36 27.97 -11.50
C LEU A 337 19.26 28.80 -12.79
N PRO A 338 20.32 29.54 -13.17
CA PRO A 338 20.37 30.21 -14.45
C PRO A 338 20.25 29.19 -15.60
N LYS A 339 19.79 29.64 -16.78
CA LYS A 339 19.67 28.77 -17.95
C LYS A 339 20.99 28.09 -18.35
N LEU A 340 22.11 28.75 -18.11
CA LEU A 340 23.43 28.20 -18.32
C LEU A 340 24.06 27.93 -16.94
N VAL A 341 24.20 26.66 -16.60
CA VAL A 341 24.85 26.16 -15.39
C VAL A 341 26.29 25.81 -15.76
N GLU A 342 27.27 26.39 -15.05
CA GLU A 342 28.69 26.09 -15.29
C GLU A 342 29.09 24.75 -14.68
N GLY A 343 28.44 24.34 -13.58
CA GLY A 343 28.63 23.07 -12.91
C GLY A 343 29.80 23.09 -11.93
N CYS A 344 30.15 24.26 -11.36
CA CYS A 344 31.05 24.35 -10.22
C CYS A 344 30.35 23.89 -8.95
N LEU A 345 30.99 23.04 -8.14
CA LEU A 345 30.45 22.55 -6.89
C LEU A 345 31.33 22.84 -5.71
N GLU A 346 30.72 23.28 -4.62
CA GLU A 346 31.41 23.55 -3.36
C GLU A 346 30.70 22.81 -2.22
N LEU A 347 31.44 21.91 -1.56
CA LEU A 347 31.01 21.17 -0.40
C LEU A 347 31.79 21.68 0.80
N SER A 348 31.15 22.13 1.85
CA SER A 348 31.81 22.76 3.00
C SER A 348 31.38 22.08 4.30
N GLY A 349 32.32 21.41 4.95
CA GLY A 349 32.15 20.79 6.26
C GLY A 349 30.96 19.84 6.35
N LEU A 350 30.78 18.94 5.40
CA LEU A 350 29.61 18.04 5.37
C LEU A 350 29.74 16.94 6.41
N TYR A 351 28.68 16.77 7.19
CA TYR A 351 28.43 15.61 8.05
C TYR A 351 27.13 14.95 7.66
N PHE A 352 27.15 13.62 7.54
CA PHE A 352 25.95 12.86 7.24
C PHE A 352 25.98 11.45 7.84
N SER A 353 24.81 11.01 8.29
CA SER A 353 24.52 9.63 8.70
C SER A 353 23.06 9.31 8.47
N TYR A 354 22.74 8.07 8.07
CA TYR A 354 21.36 7.61 7.93
C TYR A 354 20.67 7.38 9.29
N THR A 355 21.44 6.96 10.28
CA THR A 355 20.97 6.78 11.67
C THR A 355 21.89 7.53 12.64
N LYS A 356 21.38 7.84 13.83
CA LYS A 356 22.16 8.58 14.85
C LYS A 356 23.38 7.82 15.37
N GLU A 357 23.37 6.50 15.29
CA GLU A 357 24.44 5.64 15.76
C GLU A 357 25.57 5.45 14.73
N GLN A 358 25.26 5.67 13.46
CA GLN A 358 26.20 5.43 12.37
C GLN A 358 26.89 6.74 11.94
N LYS A 359 28.22 6.77 11.93
CA LYS A 359 28.99 7.89 11.39
C LYS A 359 29.47 7.52 9.99
N LEU A 360 28.95 8.20 8.96
CA LEU A 360 29.23 7.85 7.57
C LEU A 360 30.10 8.90 6.86
N ILE A 361 29.74 10.17 6.91
CA ILE A 361 30.53 11.26 6.34
C ILE A 361 30.85 12.24 7.46
N GLN A 362 32.12 12.60 7.63
CA GLN A 362 32.58 13.49 8.68
C GLN A 362 33.51 14.53 8.07
N ASP A 363 33.13 15.81 8.18
CA ASP A 363 33.92 16.97 7.78
C ASP A 363 34.42 16.94 6.31
N LEU A 364 33.56 16.50 5.39
CA LEU A 364 33.91 16.48 3.97
C LEU A 364 33.83 17.89 3.38
N SER A 365 34.96 18.36 2.90
CA SER A 365 35.10 19.62 2.16
C SER A 365 35.76 19.38 0.81
N LEU A 366 35.10 19.85 -0.27
CA LEU A 366 35.54 19.63 -1.64
C LEU A 366 35.12 20.81 -2.53
N SER A 367 36.05 21.32 -3.32
CA SER A 367 35.77 22.27 -4.40
C SER A 367 36.03 21.60 -5.73
N VAL A 368 35.08 21.67 -6.65
CA VAL A 368 35.10 21.09 -7.99
C VAL A 368 34.86 22.20 -9.01
N GLN A 369 35.77 22.34 -9.95
CA GLN A 369 35.67 23.30 -11.02
C GLN A 369 34.84 22.76 -12.18
N SER A 370 34.27 23.67 -12.97
CA SER A 370 33.56 23.32 -14.20
C SER A 370 34.39 22.44 -15.12
N GLY A 371 33.82 21.36 -15.62
CA GLY A 371 34.45 20.42 -16.55
C GLY A 371 35.39 19.40 -15.91
N GLN A 372 35.61 19.40 -14.58
CA GLN A 372 36.42 18.41 -13.89
C GLN A 372 35.75 17.04 -13.76
N ASN A 373 36.53 15.99 -13.99
CA ASN A 373 36.12 14.60 -13.77
C ASN A 373 36.67 14.10 -12.42
N ILE A 374 35.77 13.79 -11.50
CA ILE A 374 36.10 13.34 -10.14
C ILE A 374 35.83 11.83 -10.04
N ALA A 375 36.87 11.02 -9.88
CA ALA A 375 36.74 9.61 -9.61
C ALA A 375 36.57 9.36 -8.10
N ILE A 376 35.53 8.60 -7.72
CA ILE A 376 35.29 8.19 -6.33
C ILE A 376 35.70 6.72 -6.21
N VAL A 377 36.71 6.42 -5.41
CA VAL A 377 37.24 5.07 -5.22
C VAL A 377 37.22 4.67 -3.75
N GLY A 378 37.09 3.40 -3.46
CA GLY A 378 37.08 2.84 -2.10
C GLY A 378 36.36 1.50 -2.02
N PRO A 379 36.51 0.77 -0.91
CA PRO A 379 35.88 -0.53 -0.70
C PRO A 379 34.34 -0.42 -0.71
N THR A 380 33.67 -1.56 -0.86
CA THR A 380 32.21 -1.62 -0.75
C THR A 380 31.77 -1.14 0.63
N GLY A 381 30.71 -0.33 0.67
CA GLY A 381 30.16 0.21 1.93
C GLY A 381 30.90 1.45 2.49
N CYS A 382 31.94 1.99 1.83
CA CYS A 382 32.66 3.17 2.32
C CYS A 382 31.93 4.50 2.14
N GLY A 383 30.69 4.54 1.61
CA GLY A 383 29.89 5.76 1.50
C GLY A 383 29.85 6.42 0.12
N LYS A 384 30.32 5.78 -0.96
CA LYS A 384 30.28 6.33 -2.33
C LYS A 384 28.87 6.72 -2.77
N THR A 385 27.92 5.80 -2.65
CA THR A 385 26.50 6.04 -2.97
C THR A 385 25.89 7.10 -2.06
N THR A 386 26.33 7.18 -0.80
CA THR A 386 25.86 8.22 0.13
C THR A 386 26.26 9.62 -0.34
N LEU A 387 27.50 9.79 -0.83
CA LEU A 387 27.93 11.07 -1.40
C LEU A 387 27.09 11.44 -2.63
N ILE A 388 26.80 10.48 -3.51
CA ILE A 388 25.91 10.69 -4.66
C ILE A 388 24.52 11.13 -4.22
N ASN A 389 23.96 10.48 -3.21
CA ASN A 389 22.63 10.81 -2.67
C ASN A 389 22.57 12.24 -2.12
N LEU A 390 23.64 12.73 -1.51
CA LEU A 390 23.76 14.11 -1.05
C LEU A 390 23.89 15.10 -2.21
N LEU A 391 24.68 14.79 -3.24
CA LEU A 391 24.83 15.62 -4.44
C LEU A 391 23.50 15.76 -5.21
N MET A 392 22.70 14.69 -5.29
CA MET A 392 21.36 14.69 -5.90
C MET A 392 20.27 15.28 -5.00
N ARG A 393 20.64 15.64 -3.76
CA ARG A 393 19.68 16.07 -2.72
C ARG A 393 18.53 15.08 -2.54
N PHE A 394 18.83 13.76 -2.59
CA PHE A 394 17.92 12.72 -2.13
C PHE A 394 17.88 12.68 -0.60
N TYR A 395 18.99 13.11 0.02
CA TYR A 395 19.14 13.31 1.45
C TYR A 395 19.76 14.68 1.71
N GLU A 396 19.39 15.30 2.82
CA GLU A 396 20.04 16.54 3.26
C GLU A 396 21.17 16.23 4.25
N PRO A 397 22.30 16.95 4.20
CA PRO A 397 23.38 16.78 5.18
C PRO A 397 22.92 17.16 6.58
N ASN A 398 23.44 16.44 7.61
CA ASN A 398 23.13 16.77 8.99
C ASN A 398 23.78 18.10 9.40
N LEU A 399 24.98 18.39 8.91
CA LEU A 399 25.70 19.65 9.08
C LEU A 399 26.47 19.97 7.80
N GLY A 400 26.86 21.24 7.62
CA GLY A 400 27.57 21.72 6.45
C GLY A 400 26.63 22.20 5.34
N SER A 401 27.20 22.51 4.17
CA SER A 401 26.43 23.01 3.03
C SER A 401 27.02 22.54 1.70
N ILE A 402 26.14 22.45 0.69
CA ILE A 402 26.52 22.22 -0.71
C ILE A 402 26.02 23.42 -1.51
N ALA A 403 26.84 23.91 -2.42
CA ALA A 403 26.50 24.98 -3.35
C ALA A 403 26.83 24.56 -4.78
N ILE A 404 26.04 25.01 -5.75
CA ILE A 404 26.27 24.91 -7.20
C ILE A 404 26.38 26.31 -7.78
N ASP A 405 27.46 26.60 -8.49
CA ASP A 405 27.76 27.91 -9.07
C ASP A 405 27.59 29.05 -8.04
N GLY A 406 28.03 28.82 -6.78
CA GLY A 406 27.91 29.76 -5.68
C GLY A 406 26.52 29.86 -5.05
N ILE A 407 25.50 29.13 -5.55
CA ILE A 407 24.12 29.14 -5.02
C ILE A 407 23.96 27.95 -4.07
N PRO A 408 23.62 28.17 -2.78
CA PRO A 408 23.40 27.09 -1.84
C PRO A 408 22.19 26.20 -2.23
N TYR A 409 22.31 24.87 -2.11
CA TYR A 409 21.23 23.91 -2.38
C TYR A 409 19.96 24.21 -1.60
N GLY A 410 20.11 24.68 -0.38
CA GLY A 410 18.97 25.04 0.46
C GLY A 410 18.04 26.11 -0.11
N SER A 411 18.52 26.93 -1.05
CA SER A 411 17.74 27.99 -1.71
C SER A 411 17.18 27.59 -3.07
N LEU A 412 17.50 26.40 -3.59
CA LEU A 412 17.07 25.93 -4.91
C LEU A 412 15.83 25.03 -4.82
N SER A 413 14.97 25.06 -5.84
CA SER A 413 13.94 24.03 -6.02
C SER A 413 14.59 22.70 -6.39
N ASP A 414 13.98 21.57 -5.97
CA ASP A 414 14.46 20.23 -6.33
C ASP A 414 14.42 20.01 -7.85
N HIS A 415 13.41 20.57 -8.52
CA HIS A 415 13.30 20.49 -9.97
C HIS A 415 14.46 21.21 -10.66
N SER A 416 14.75 22.43 -10.24
CA SER A 416 15.84 23.24 -10.82
C SER A 416 17.19 22.59 -10.54
N LEU A 417 17.45 22.17 -9.30
CA LEU A 417 18.68 21.49 -8.93
C LEU A 417 18.90 20.20 -9.75
N ARG A 418 17.91 19.29 -9.74
CA ARG A 418 18.01 18.01 -10.46
C ARG A 418 18.00 18.17 -11.97
N SER A 419 17.56 19.32 -12.51
CA SER A 419 17.67 19.61 -13.95
C SER A 419 19.13 19.79 -14.39
N ALA A 420 20.01 20.27 -13.51
CA ALA A 420 21.44 20.41 -13.78
C ALA A 420 22.20 19.07 -13.79
N TYR A 421 21.60 18.01 -13.26
CA TYR A 421 22.22 16.70 -13.13
C TYR A 421 21.72 15.69 -14.15
N GLY A 422 22.63 14.87 -14.66
CA GLY A 422 22.35 13.63 -15.38
C GLY A 422 22.95 12.44 -14.64
N MET A 423 22.17 11.39 -14.46
CA MET A 423 22.60 10.22 -13.70
C MET A 423 22.48 8.94 -14.54
N VAL A 424 23.56 8.16 -14.57
CA VAL A 424 23.57 6.80 -15.11
C VAL A 424 23.90 5.85 -13.97
N LEU A 425 22.89 5.09 -13.54
CA LEU A 425 22.99 4.10 -12.46
C LEU A 425 23.60 2.79 -12.94
N GLN A 426 24.11 2.00 -11.99
CA GLN A 426 24.53 0.61 -12.20
C GLN A 426 23.39 -0.23 -12.77
N ASP A 427 22.21 -0.13 -12.18
CA ASP A 427 20.98 -0.80 -12.65
C ASP A 427 20.26 0.10 -13.65
N SER A 428 20.32 -0.32 -14.92
CA SER A 428 19.73 0.42 -16.05
C SER A 428 18.23 0.17 -16.10
N TRP A 429 17.42 1.05 -15.49
CA TRP A 429 15.97 0.94 -15.49
C TRP A 429 15.34 1.47 -16.79
N LEU A 430 14.44 0.67 -17.39
CA LEU A 430 13.66 1.01 -18.56
C LEU A 430 12.16 0.80 -18.27
N LYS A 431 11.36 1.79 -18.65
CA LYS A 431 9.91 1.75 -18.55
C LYS A 431 9.32 0.79 -19.59
N SER A 432 8.23 0.11 -19.27
CA SER A 432 7.41 -0.61 -20.25
C SER A 432 6.74 0.37 -21.21
N ASP A 433 7.47 0.78 -22.25
CA ASP A 433 7.09 1.76 -23.25
C ASP A 433 7.96 1.59 -24.51
N THR A 434 7.76 2.43 -25.55
CA THR A 434 8.61 2.39 -26.75
C THR A 434 10.05 2.77 -26.44
N VAL A 435 10.99 2.36 -27.31
CA VAL A 435 12.41 2.79 -27.24
C VAL A 435 12.49 4.31 -27.29
N LEU A 436 11.70 4.96 -28.16
CA LEU A 436 11.62 6.40 -28.28
C LEU A 436 11.31 7.07 -26.94
N GLU A 437 10.22 6.64 -26.28
CA GLU A 437 9.76 7.21 -25.01
C GLU A 437 10.74 6.91 -23.86
N ASN A 438 11.45 5.79 -23.91
CA ASN A 438 12.49 5.48 -22.96
C ASN A 438 13.70 6.42 -23.06
N ILE A 439 14.13 6.80 -24.27
CA ILE A 439 15.20 7.78 -24.44
C ILE A 439 14.69 9.19 -24.10
N ARG A 440 13.44 9.52 -24.48
CA ARG A 440 12.81 10.82 -24.23
C ARG A 440 12.37 11.01 -22.76
N TYR A 441 12.51 9.97 -21.92
CA TYR A 441 12.11 10.01 -20.52
C TYR A 441 12.84 11.12 -19.75
N GLY A 442 12.07 12.06 -19.18
CA GLY A 442 12.60 13.27 -18.51
C GLY A 442 12.84 14.48 -19.42
N SER A 443 12.54 14.39 -20.74
CA SER A 443 12.63 15.48 -21.71
C SER A 443 11.50 15.34 -22.75
N PRO A 444 10.21 15.39 -22.34
CA PRO A 444 9.07 15.10 -23.21
C PRO A 444 8.90 16.12 -24.36
N GLU A 445 9.49 17.31 -24.21
CA GLU A 445 9.48 18.38 -25.21
C GLU A 445 10.37 18.13 -26.42
N LYS A 446 11.30 17.14 -26.31
CA LYS A 446 12.26 16.85 -27.37
C LYS A 446 11.64 16.12 -28.55
N SER A 447 12.05 16.50 -29.76
CA SER A 447 11.57 15.92 -31.01
C SER A 447 12.13 14.51 -31.25
N ARG A 448 11.50 13.77 -32.17
CA ARG A 448 11.99 12.45 -32.59
C ARG A 448 13.40 12.50 -33.20
N GLU A 449 13.70 13.57 -33.94
CA GLU A 449 14.98 13.80 -34.59
C GLU A 449 16.08 14.01 -33.54
N GLU A 450 15.80 14.79 -32.48
CA GLU A 450 16.73 14.99 -31.35
C GLU A 450 17.01 13.68 -30.61
N VAL A 451 15.98 12.85 -30.41
CA VAL A 451 16.11 11.50 -29.82
C VAL A 451 17.00 10.61 -30.68
N MET A 452 16.81 10.62 -32.00
CA MET A 452 17.64 9.84 -32.93
C MET A 452 19.09 10.31 -32.93
N GLU A 453 19.33 11.61 -32.83
CA GLU A 453 20.67 12.17 -32.76
C GLU A 453 21.38 11.80 -31.44
N ALA A 454 20.68 11.88 -30.32
CA ALA A 454 21.20 11.40 -29.02
C ALA A 454 21.54 9.89 -29.07
N ALA A 455 20.69 9.08 -29.71
CA ALA A 455 20.94 7.66 -29.89
C ALA A 455 22.15 7.36 -30.79
N LYS A 456 22.42 8.18 -31.82
CA LYS A 456 23.61 8.07 -32.65
C LYS A 456 24.87 8.39 -31.84
N ARG A 457 24.85 9.48 -31.07
CA ARG A 457 25.96 9.89 -30.18
C ARG A 457 26.27 8.82 -29.13
N ALA A 458 25.23 8.22 -28.55
CA ALA A 458 25.37 7.12 -27.59
C ALA A 458 25.78 5.79 -28.25
N GLY A 459 25.78 5.68 -29.59
CA GLY A 459 26.14 4.47 -30.34
C GLY A 459 25.08 3.38 -30.31
N CYS A 460 23.84 3.70 -29.93
CA CYS A 460 22.72 2.74 -29.86
C CYS A 460 21.79 2.74 -31.09
N HIS A 461 21.88 3.74 -31.97
CA HIS A 461 21.04 3.88 -33.16
C HIS A 461 20.97 2.61 -34.02
N HIS A 462 22.13 1.99 -34.27
CA HIS A 462 22.20 0.81 -35.19
C HIS A 462 21.43 -0.38 -34.63
N PHE A 463 21.59 -0.72 -33.35
CA PHE A 463 20.84 -1.85 -32.78
C PHE A 463 19.35 -1.55 -32.65
N ILE A 464 18.96 -0.26 -32.38
CA ILE A 464 17.55 0.12 -32.34
C ILE A 464 16.88 -0.16 -33.70
N LEU A 465 17.53 0.18 -34.80
CA LEU A 465 16.99 -0.12 -36.14
C LEU A 465 16.88 -1.61 -36.45
N GLN A 466 17.58 -2.48 -35.73
CA GLN A 466 17.47 -3.93 -35.87
C GLN A 466 16.29 -4.53 -35.08
N LEU A 467 15.66 -3.75 -34.19
CA LEU A 467 14.46 -4.17 -33.51
C LEU A 467 13.26 -4.17 -34.45
N ALA A 468 12.26 -5.02 -34.20
CA ALA A 468 11.13 -5.30 -35.10
C ALA A 468 10.39 -4.04 -35.58
N LYS A 469 10.29 -2.98 -34.76
CA LYS A 469 9.67 -1.68 -35.10
C LYS A 469 10.63 -0.50 -34.87
N GLY A 470 11.94 -0.74 -34.81
CA GLY A 470 12.93 0.29 -34.56
C GLY A 470 12.63 1.07 -33.25
N TYR A 471 12.58 2.40 -33.33
CA TYR A 471 12.27 3.28 -32.20
C TYR A 471 10.86 3.10 -31.61
N ASP A 472 9.92 2.57 -32.37
CA ASP A 472 8.54 2.32 -31.95
C ASP A 472 8.37 0.90 -31.37
N THR A 473 9.45 0.17 -31.16
CA THR A 473 9.44 -1.13 -30.47
C THR A 473 9.10 -0.93 -29.01
N ILE A 474 8.03 -1.58 -28.52
CA ILE A 474 7.65 -1.59 -27.11
C ILE A 474 8.60 -2.53 -26.37
N LEU A 475 9.25 -2.02 -25.36
CA LEU A 475 10.06 -2.79 -24.44
C LEU A 475 9.17 -3.35 -23.32
N PRO A 476 9.32 -4.62 -22.93
CA PRO A 476 8.68 -5.13 -21.72
C PRO A 476 9.28 -4.45 -20.48
N GLU A 477 8.67 -4.70 -19.33
CA GLU A 477 9.15 -4.19 -18.06
C GLU A 477 10.65 -4.51 -17.89
N ASP A 478 11.38 -3.50 -17.49
CA ASP A 478 12.84 -3.53 -17.33
C ASP A 478 13.62 -3.98 -18.60
N GLY A 479 13.02 -3.81 -19.80
CA GLY A 479 13.67 -4.11 -21.06
C GLY A 479 14.15 -5.56 -21.20
N GLY A 480 13.38 -6.54 -20.72
CA GLY A 480 13.78 -7.94 -20.56
C GLY A 480 14.31 -8.67 -21.80
N ASN A 481 14.09 -8.11 -23.02
CA ASN A 481 14.61 -8.64 -24.30
C ASN A 481 15.92 -7.97 -24.77
N LEU A 482 16.47 -7.04 -24.00
CA LEU A 482 17.72 -6.35 -24.29
C LEU A 482 18.87 -6.87 -23.41
N SER A 483 20.09 -6.90 -23.96
CA SER A 483 21.28 -7.14 -23.13
C SER A 483 21.54 -5.99 -22.17
N GLN A 484 22.24 -6.24 -21.06
CA GLN A 484 22.58 -5.23 -20.06
C GLN A 484 23.30 -4.03 -20.68
N GLY A 485 24.24 -4.25 -21.60
CA GLY A 485 24.93 -3.17 -22.29
C GLY A 485 24.02 -2.37 -23.23
N GLN A 486 23.02 -3.02 -23.88
CA GLN A 486 22.03 -2.31 -24.69
C GLN A 486 21.13 -1.41 -23.82
N LYS A 487 20.69 -1.90 -22.65
CA LYS A 487 19.94 -1.10 -21.68
C LYS A 487 20.75 0.11 -21.23
N GLN A 488 22.02 -0.09 -20.91
CA GLN A 488 22.92 0.98 -20.47
C GLN A 488 23.11 2.05 -21.56
N LEU A 489 23.28 1.65 -22.83
CA LEU A 489 23.38 2.59 -23.95
C LEU A 489 22.10 3.43 -24.12
N LEU A 490 20.90 2.85 -23.89
CA LEU A 490 19.65 3.63 -23.91
C LEU A 490 19.59 4.64 -22.75
N CYS A 491 20.06 4.26 -21.55
CA CYS A 491 20.16 5.18 -20.40
C CYS A 491 21.17 6.32 -20.66
N ILE A 492 22.29 6.02 -21.32
CA ILE A 492 23.27 7.05 -21.75
C ILE A 492 22.62 7.99 -22.78
N ALA A 493 21.90 7.46 -23.79
CA ALA A 493 21.19 8.27 -24.78
C ALA A 493 20.16 9.21 -24.11
N ARG A 494 19.45 8.74 -23.08
CA ARG A 494 18.53 9.56 -22.24
C ARG A 494 19.26 10.75 -21.62
N VAL A 495 20.41 10.54 -21.02
CA VAL A 495 21.21 11.59 -20.38
C VAL A 495 21.81 12.55 -21.43
N MET A 496 22.30 12.02 -22.56
CA MET A 496 22.79 12.85 -23.67
C MET A 496 21.72 13.76 -24.29
N LEU A 497 20.46 13.28 -24.35
CA LEU A 497 19.32 14.06 -24.83
C LEU A 497 19.01 15.25 -23.92
N ARG A 498 19.12 15.05 -22.60
CA ARG A 498 18.86 16.08 -21.59
C ARG A 498 19.94 17.14 -21.52
N ASP A 499 21.17 16.77 -21.85
CA ASP A 499 22.36 17.63 -21.89
C ASP A 499 22.68 18.37 -20.58
N PRO A 500 22.82 17.70 -19.45
CA PRO A 500 23.03 18.31 -18.13
C PRO A 500 24.47 18.84 -17.98
N ALA A 501 24.66 19.84 -17.09
CA ALA A 501 25.98 20.39 -16.77
C ALA A 501 26.83 19.46 -15.90
N ILE A 502 26.18 18.66 -15.04
CA ILE A 502 26.86 17.77 -14.09
C ILE A 502 26.39 16.33 -14.33
N LEU A 503 27.34 15.41 -14.33
CA LEU A 503 27.10 13.98 -14.53
C LEU A 503 27.43 13.18 -13.26
N ILE A 504 26.59 12.20 -12.97
CA ILE A 504 26.85 11.18 -11.97
C ILE A 504 26.82 9.82 -12.66
N LEU A 505 27.94 9.11 -12.62
CA LEU A 505 28.11 7.83 -13.29
C LEU A 505 28.48 6.76 -12.28
N ASP A 506 27.70 5.68 -12.25
CA ASP A 506 28.02 4.49 -11.47
C ASP A 506 28.46 3.37 -12.43
N GLU A 507 29.77 3.10 -12.46
CA GLU A 507 30.43 2.26 -13.47
C GLU A 507 30.51 0.79 -13.03
N ALA A 508 29.38 0.08 -12.96
CA ALA A 508 29.39 -1.36 -12.77
C ALA A 508 29.00 -2.09 -14.06
N THR A 509 29.99 -2.60 -14.79
CA THR A 509 29.81 -3.29 -16.07
C THR A 509 30.28 -4.76 -16.04
N SER A 510 30.24 -5.39 -14.87
CA SER A 510 30.78 -6.76 -14.66
C SER A 510 30.06 -7.87 -15.45
N SER A 511 28.96 -7.57 -16.13
CA SER A 511 28.13 -8.55 -16.85
C SER A 511 27.94 -8.26 -18.34
N ILE A 512 28.81 -7.45 -18.95
CA ILE A 512 28.67 -7.02 -20.35
C ILE A 512 29.76 -7.68 -21.19
N ASP A 513 29.43 -8.12 -22.40
CA ASP A 513 30.39 -8.64 -23.38
C ASP A 513 31.39 -7.56 -23.83
N THR A 514 32.63 -7.90 -24.10
CA THR A 514 33.74 -7.00 -24.42
C THR A 514 33.43 -6.00 -25.53
N ARG A 515 32.73 -6.43 -26.59
CA ARG A 515 32.41 -5.58 -27.74
C ARG A 515 31.36 -4.51 -27.40
N THR A 516 30.37 -4.86 -26.61
CA THR A 516 29.34 -3.90 -26.15
C THR A 516 29.93 -2.98 -25.10
N GLU A 517 30.83 -3.48 -24.27
CA GLU A 517 31.57 -2.71 -23.31
C GLU A 517 32.38 -1.58 -23.94
N GLU A 518 33.11 -1.85 -25.03
CA GLU A 518 33.84 -0.80 -25.78
C GLU A 518 32.93 0.32 -26.29
N LYS A 519 31.69 -0.05 -26.71
CA LYS A 519 30.69 0.94 -27.14
C LYS A 519 30.20 1.79 -25.97
N VAL A 520 29.91 1.17 -24.82
CA VAL A 520 29.51 1.86 -23.60
C VAL A 520 30.60 2.83 -23.15
N GLN A 521 31.87 2.39 -23.13
CA GLN A 521 33.01 3.23 -22.77
C GLN A 521 33.22 4.41 -23.73
N ARG A 522 33.00 4.19 -25.02
CA ARG A 522 33.03 5.28 -26.01
C ARG A 522 31.92 6.30 -25.75
N ALA A 523 30.72 5.82 -25.48
CA ALA A 523 29.57 6.67 -25.17
C ALA A 523 29.81 7.48 -23.87
N PHE A 524 30.38 6.88 -22.83
CA PHE A 524 30.78 7.60 -21.61
C PHE A 524 31.81 8.70 -21.91
N ARG A 525 32.88 8.41 -22.64
CA ARG A 525 33.89 9.43 -23.01
C ARG A 525 33.28 10.58 -23.80
N GLU A 526 32.34 10.30 -24.71
CA GLU A 526 31.64 11.36 -25.44
C GLU A 526 30.76 12.21 -24.54
N MET A 527 30.08 11.57 -23.59
CA MET A 527 29.19 12.24 -22.64
C MET A 527 29.95 13.13 -21.64
N LEU A 528 31.16 12.75 -21.25
CA LEU A 528 32.01 13.51 -20.29
C LEU A 528 32.59 14.82 -20.85
N LYS A 529 32.67 14.97 -22.17
CA LYS A 529 33.33 16.15 -22.79
C LYS A 529 32.69 17.47 -22.35
N GLY A 530 33.49 18.33 -21.71
CA GLY A 530 33.08 19.67 -21.31
C GLY A 530 32.07 19.74 -20.14
N ARG A 531 31.89 18.64 -19.37
CA ARG A 531 30.97 18.58 -18.24
C ARG A 531 31.69 18.18 -16.96
N THR A 532 31.19 18.67 -15.85
CA THR A 532 31.63 18.22 -14.54
C THR A 532 31.08 16.81 -14.27
N ALA A 533 31.91 15.87 -13.81
CA ALA A 533 31.48 14.52 -13.57
C ALA A 533 31.97 13.93 -12.26
N PHE A 534 31.06 13.22 -11.57
CA PHE A 534 31.37 12.32 -10.45
C PHE A 534 31.21 10.88 -10.91
N ILE A 535 32.29 10.11 -10.84
CA ILE A 535 32.34 8.75 -11.38
C ILE A 535 32.68 7.79 -10.25
N VAL A 536 31.75 6.90 -9.89
CA VAL A 536 32.05 5.76 -9.01
C VAL A 536 32.83 4.76 -9.84
N ALA A 537 34.15 4.83 -9.73
CA ALA A 537 35.05 4.11 -10.61
C ALA A 537 35.32 2.70 -10.07
N HIS A 538 35.03 1.71 -10.91
CA HIS A 538 35.39 0.31 -10.70
C HIS A 538 36.44 -0.16 -11.72
N ARG A 539 36.92 0.73 -12.58
CA ARG A 539 37.88 0.43 -13.66
C ARG A 539 39.12 1.30 -13.58
N LEU A 540 40.22 0.67 -13.89
CA LEU A 540 41.54 1.33 -13.89
C LEU A 540 41.61 2.51 -14.88
N SER A 541 41.10 2.32 -16.11
CA SER A 541 41.14 3.37 -17.14
C SER A 541 40.35 4.63 -16.77
N THR A 542 39.25 4.48 -16.04
CA THR A 542 38.42 5.59 -15.55
C THR A 542 39.15 6.35 -14.45
N ILE A 543 39.81 5.62 -13.55
CA ILE A 543 40.55 6.19 -12.43
C ILE A 543 41.77 6.97 -12.95
N GLN A 544 42.53 6.42 -13.91
CA GLN A 544 43.74 7.04 -14.46
C GLN A 544 43.44 8.33 -15.23
N ASN A 545 42.28 8.43 -15.88
CA ASN A 545 41.90 9.59 -16.69
C ASN A 545 41.11 10.67 -15.90
N ALA A 546 40.93 10.50 -14.60
CA ALA A 546 40.23 11.47 -13.77
C ALA A 546 41.17 12.64 -13.37
N ASP A 547 40.63 13.87 -13.36
CA ASP A 547 41.36 15.06 -12.94
C ASP A 547 41.64 15.06 -11.43
N CYS A 548 40.76 14.43 -10.68
CA CYS A 548 40.88 14.26 -9.23
C CYS A 548 40.28 12.93 -8.79
N ILE A 549 40.98 12.24 -7.90
CA ILE A 549 40.50 10.99 -7.28
C ILE A 549 40.21 11.28 -5.82
N LEU A 550 39.00 10.92 -5.38
CA LEU A 550 38.60 10.92 -3.98
C LEU A 550 38.66 9.49 -3.46
N VAL A 551 39.53 9.23 -2.52
CA VAL A 551 39.72 7.92 -1.90
C VAL A 551 38.89 7.87 -0.63
N MET A 552 37.85 7.07 -0.63
CA MET A 552 36.93 6.94 0.50
C MET A 552 37.17 5.67 1.31
N LYS A 553 37.22 5.81 2.63
CA LYS A 553 37.32 4.71 3.58
C LYS A 553 36.49 5.05 4.83
N ASP A 554 35.70 4.09 5.31
CA ASP A 554 34.90 4.22 6.52
C ASP A 554 34.07 5.52 6.58
N GLY A 555 33.52 5.91 5.43
CA GLY A 555 32.69 7.10 5.27
C GLY A 555 33.42 8.41 5.05
N ASN A 556 34.76 8.43 5.13
CA ASN A 556 35.58 9.65 4.99
C ASN A 556 36.39 9.66 3.70
N VAL A 557 36.69 10.84 3.19
CA VAL A 557 37.71 11.05 2.18
C VAL A 557 39.06 11.12 2.89
N ILE A 558 39.87 10.08 2.72
CA ILE A 558 41.15 9.92 3.39
C ILE A 558 42.35 10.43 2.54
N GLU A 559 42.18 10.39 1.21
CA GLU A 559 43.20 10.88 0.25
C GLU A 559 42.48 11.56 -0.92
N LYS A 560 43.12 12.60 -1.46
CA LYS A 560 42.64 13.37 -2.62
C LYS A 560 43.84 13.82 -3.45
N GLY A 561 43.75 13.64 -4.77
CA GLY A 561 44.80 14.06 -5.71
C GLY A 561 44.65 13.40 -7.07
N SER A 562 45.58 13.64 -7.96
CA SER A 562 45.69 12.94 -9.24
C SER A 562 46.23 11.51 -9.04
N HIS A 563 46.07 10.68 -10.07
CA HIS A 563 46.56 9.30 -10.06
C HIS A 563 48.07 9.21 -9.71
N GLU A 564 48.89 10.08 -10.33
CA GLU A 564 50.34 10.10 -10.12
C GLU A 564 50.71 10.56 -8.71
N GLU A 565 50.05 11.61 -8.21
CA GLU A 565 50.27 12.12 -6.85
C GLU A 565 49.96 11.07 -5.79
N LEU A 566 48.83 10.40 -5.92
CA LEU A 566 48.39 9.39 -4.93
C LEU A 566 49.27 8.12 -4.96
N LEU A 567 49.78 7.73 -6.11
CA LEU A 567 50.76 6.64 -6.18
C LEU A 567 52.09 6.99 -5.48
N GLN A 568 52.55 8.27 -5.61
CA GLN A 568 53.76 8.74 -4.96
C GLN A 568 53.61 8.82 -3.44
N GLN A 569 52.43 9.16 -2.93
CA GLN A 569 52.15 9.24 -1.49
C GLN A 569 52.24 7.88 -0.78
N LYS A 570 52.19 6.75 -1.53
CA LYS A 570 52.26 5.38 -1.01
C LYS A 570 51.22 5.07 0.08
N GLY A 571 50.08 5.73 -0.01
CA GLY A 571 48.97 5.65 0.94
C GLY A 571 48.02 4.48 0.68
N PHE A 572 46.77 4.65 1.13
CA PHE A 572 45.70 3.65 0.96
C PHE A 572 45.34 3.43 -0.50
N TYR A 573 45.36 4.50 -1.32
CA TYR A 573 45.12 4.40 -2.76
C TYR A 573 46.09 3.45 -3.45
N LYS A 574 47.38 3.54 -3.15
CA LYS A 574 48.41 2.68 -3.74
C LYS A 574 48.15 1.22 -3.39
N ASN A 575 47.82 0.92 -2.12
CA ASN A 575 47.51 -0.45 -1.70
C ASN A 575 46.24 -0.99 -2.39
N LEU A 576 45.22 -0.13 -2.56
CA LEU A 576 44.00 -0.48 -3.27
C LEU A 576 44.27 -0.76 -4.75
N TYR A 577 45.07 0.09 -5.38
CA TYR A 577 45.51 -0.05 -6.77
C TYR A 577 46.28 -1.35 -6.99
N GLU A 578 47.29 -1.62 -6.16
CA GLU A 578 48.09 -2.84 -6.27
C GLU A 578 47.26 -4.11 -6.03
N SER A 579 46.31 -4.09 -5.09
CA SER A 579 45.46 -5.25 -4.79
C SER A 579 44.41 -5.56 -5.84
N GLN A 580 43.85 -4.53 -6.51
CA GLN A 580 42.76 -4.70 -7.46
C GLN A 580 43.21 -4.78 -8.92
N PHE A 581 44.33 -4.18 -9.28
CA PHE A 581 44.68 -3.94 -10.69
C PHE A 581 46.04 -4.50 -11.10
N GLN A 582 47.03 -4.70 -10.21
CA GLN A 582 48.31 -5.31 -10.59
C GLN A 582 48.21 -6.83 -10.85
N GLY A 583 47.12 -7.49 -10.42
CA GLY A 583 46.88 -8.91 -10.78
C GLY A 583 46.38 -9.12 -12.21
N ALA A 584 46.10 -8.08 -12.97
CA ALA A 584 45.50 -8.17 -14.32
C ALA A 584 46.55 -7.93 -15.45
N GLU A 585 47.79 -7.56 -15.10
CA GLU A 585 48.88 -7.30 -16.08
C GLU A 585 49.84 -8.51 -16.28
N ASN A 586 49.57 -9.68 -15.66
CA ASN A 586 50.37 -10.92 -15.86
C ASN A 586 49.59 -11.98 -16.62
#